data_395d226e038e9bd540d020f8217c168b
#
_entry.id   395d226e038e9bd540d020f8217c168b
#
_cell.length_a   1.000
_cell.length_b   1.000
_cell.length_c   1.000
_cell.angle_alpha   90.00
_cell.angle_beta   90.00
_cell.angle_gamma   90.00
#
_symmetry.space_group_name_H-M   'P 1'
#
loop_
_entity.id
_entity.type
_entity.pdbx_description
1 polymer ?
#
loop_
_entity_poly.entity_id
_entity_poly.type
_entity_poly.pdbx_seq_one_letter_code
_entity_poly.pdbx_strand_id
1 'polypeptide(L)'
;AARILAANPGLEQAIQLRRQRDRNAILAGVIQPGERFDLTLCNPPFHGSAQAVREASQAKWRKLGRGAAGSARNFGGQGAELWCEGGEAGFIRRMVEESVALGPQVRWFTTLVSSSATLPGLHRLLRQVGARDIRTVAMAQGQKQSRFVAWSFLAPEAP
;
A
#
# COMPACT_ATOMS: atom_id res chain seq x y z
N ALA A 1 5.41 -10.34 11.23
CA ALA A 1 4.37 -11.28 10.80
C ALA A 1 4.67 -12.72 11.28
N ALA A 2 5.85 -13.35 10.98
CA ALA A 2 6.15 -14.75 11.32
C ALA A 2 5.97 -15.07 12.82
N ARG A 3 6.46 -14.20 13.72
CA ARG A 3 6.28 -14.37 15.19
C ARG A 3 4.80 -14.36 15.60
N ILE A 4 3.96 -13.58 14.93
CA ILE A 4 2.52 -13.52 15.22
C ILE A 4 1.86 -14.83 14.81
N LEU A 5 2.20 -15.35 13.62
CA LEU A 5 1.68 -16.63 13.17
C LEU A 5 2.08 -17.75 14.12
N ALA A 6 3.37 -17.82 14.48
CA ALA A 6 3.87 -18.86 15.42
C ALA A 6 3.21 -18.81 16.81
N ALA A 7 2.76 -17.62 17.23
CA ALA A 7 2.08 -17.43 18.51
C ALA A 7 0.55 -17.67 18.46
N ASN A 8 -0.01 -17.92 17.28
CA ASN A 8 -1.46 -18.10 17.07
C ASN A 8 -1.72 -19.37 16.24
N PRO A 9 -1.77 -20.55 16.89
CA PRO A 9 -2.05 -21.81 16.21
C PRO A 9 -3.35 -21.74 15.39
N GLY A 10 -3.31 -22.27 14.17
CA GLY A 10 -4.43 -22.26 13.23
C GLY A 10 -4.39 -21.11 12.21
N LEU A 11 -3.69 -20.00 12.46
CA LEU A 11 -3.55 -18.94 11.47
C LEU A 11 -2.65 -19.34 10.28
N GLU A 12 -1.75 -20.28 10.46
CA GLU A 12 -0.88 -20.81 9.40
C GLU A 12 -1.66 -21.50 8.27
N GLN A 13 -2.85 -21.99 8.54
CA GLN A 13 -3.72 -22.59 7.53
C GLN A 13 -4.43 -21.53 6.68
N ALA A 14 -4.68 -20.35 7.26
CA ALA A 14 -5.37 -19.24 6.61
C ALA A 14 -4.45 -18.17 6.04
N ILE A 15 -3.20 -18.07 6.51
CA ILE A 15 -2.27 -17.00 6.16
C ILE A 15 -0.96 -17.57 5.61
N GLN A 16 -0.68 -17.26 4.36
CA GLN A 16 0.60 -17.57 3.74
C GLN A 16 1.50 -16.34 3.71
N LEU A 17 2.67 -16.42 4.34
CA LEU A 17 3.68 -15.37 4.26
C LEU A 17 4.53 -15.52 3.00
N ARG A 18 4.63 -14.43 2.25
CA ARG A 18 5.50 -14.31 1.08
C ARG A 18 6.38 -13.09 1.23
N ARG A 19 7.65 -13.23 0.92
CA ARG A 19 8.61 -12.13 0.94
C ARG A 19 8.87 -11.66 -0.48
N GLN A 20 8.61 -10.37 -0.73
CA GLN A 20 9.10 -9.73 -1.96
C GLN A 20 10.63 -9.65 -1.92
N ARG A 21 11.28 -10.22 -2.92
CA ARG A 21 12.75 -10.25 -3.05
C ARG A 21 13.29 -9.15 -3.96
N ASP A 22 12.47 -8.71 -4.90
CA ASP A 22 12.80 -7.60 -5.79
C ASP A 22 12.30 -6.28 -5.18
N ARG A 23 13.22 -5.36 -4.95
CA ARG A 23 12.91 -4.04 -4.38
C ARG A 23 12.11 -3.14 -5.33
N ASN A 24 12.18 -3.43 -6.63
CA ASN A 24 11.49 -2.66 -7.66
C ASN A 24 10.07 -3.20 -7.94
N ALA A 25 9.76 -4.42 -7.50
CA ALA A 25 8.47 -5.05 -7.67
C ALA A 25 7.62 -4.93 -6.40
N ILE A 26 6.30 -4.86 -6.59
CA ILE A 26 5.29 -4.78 -5.52
C ILE A 26 4.46 -6.06 -5.49
N LEU A 27 3.78 -6.35 -6.57
CA LEU A 27 2.88 -7.50 -6.75
C LEU A 27 3.55 -8.62 -7.55
N ALA A 28 4.37 -8.24 -8.53
CA ALA A 28 5.08 -9.18 -9.38
C ALA A 28 6.01 -10.07 -8.56
N GLY A 29 6.00 -11.38 -8.81
CA GLY A 29 6.77 -12.37 -8.07
C GLY A 29 6.17 -12.78 -6.72
N VAL A 30 5.23 -12.00 -6.16
CA VAL A 30 4.45 -12.38 -4.97
C VAL A 30 3.18 -13.12 -5.38
N ILE A 31 2.47 -12.62 -6.37
CA ILE A 31 1.34 -13.32 -7.01
C ILE A 31 1.94 -14.30 -8.04
N GLN A 32 1.67 -15.59 -7.86
CA GLN A 32 2.19 -16.64 -8.73
C GLN A 32 1.25 -16.92 -9.90
N PRO A 33 1.75 -17.43 -11.04
CA PRO A 33 0.91 -17.85 -12.15
C PRO A 33 -0.17 -18.85 -11.71
N GLY A 34 -1.39 -18.65 -12.17
CA GLY A 34 -2.55 -19.50 -11.86
C GLY A 34 -3.26 -19.21 -10.55
N GLU A 35 -2.70 -18.39 -9.68
CA GLU A 35 -3.40 -17.94 -8.47
C GLU A 35 -4.49 -16.92 -8.81
N ARG A 36 -5.54 -16.89 -7.98
CA ARG A 36 -6.62 -15.90 -8.07
C ARG A 36 -6.89 -15.30 -6.71
N PHE A 37 -7.14 -14.00 -6.69
CA PHE A 37 -7.43 -13.24 -5.49
C PHE A 37 -8.63 -12.34 -5.72
N ASP A 38 -9.51 -12.28 -4.73
CA ASP A 38 -10.65 -11.36 -4.78
C ASP A 38 -10.20 -9.92 -4.56
N LEU A 39 -9.20 -9.72 -3.70
CA LEU A 39 -8.78 -8.39 -3.27
C LEU A 39 -7.30 -8.34 -2.91
N THR A 40 -6.64 -7.25 -3.27
CA THR A 40 -5.36 -6.84 -2.67
C THR A 40 -5.57 -5.66 -1.73
N LEU A 41 -4.87 -5.64 -0.60
CA LEU A 41 -4.83 -4.50 0.32
C LEU A 41 -3.41 -3.96 0.39
N CYS A 42 -3.24 -2.69 0.09
CA CYS A 42 -1.93 -2.04 0.13
C CYS A 42 -1.95 -0.78 1.00
N ASN A 43 -0.97 -0.70 1.90
CA ASN A 43 -0.63 0.52 2.63
C ASN A 43 0.77 0.95 2.15
N PRO A 44 0.86 1.89 1.20
CA PRO A 44 2.13 2.24 0.58
C PRO A 44 3.07 2.97 1.55
N PRO A 45 4.39 2.95 1.32
CA PRO A 45 5.31 3.82 2.00
C PRO A 45 5.02 5.28 1.64
N PHE A 46 4.90 6.15 2.66
CA PHE A 46 4.44 7.54 2.46
C PHE A 46 5.59 8.50 2.11
N HIS A 47 6.82 8.17 2.47
CA HIS A 47 7.95 9.07 2.37
C HIS A 47 8.82 8.78 1.14
N GLY A 48 9.35 9.84 0.52
CA GLY A 48 10.25 9.72 -0.65
C GLY A 48 11.72 9.43 -0.29
N SER A 49 12.08 9.51 0.99
CA SER A 49 13.44 9.23 1.44
C SER A 49 13.50 8.88 2.92
N ALA A 50 14.59 8.21 3.33
CA ALA A 50 14.87 7.94 4.73
C ALA A 50 15.06 9.22 5.58
N GLN A 51 15.50 10.32 4.96
CA GLN A 51 15.62 11.61 5.62
C GLN A 51 14.24 12.19 5.92
N ALA A 52 13.30 12.15 4.97
CA ALA A 52 11.93 12.61 5.18
C ALA A 52 11.22 11.84 6.30
N VAL A 53 11.49 10.53 6.45
CA VAL A 53 10.99 9.74 7.59
C VAL A 53 11.52 10.27 8.91
N ARG A 54 12.83 10.56 8.99
CA ARG A 54 13.45 11.09 10.23
C ARG A 54 12.88 12.46 10.60
N GLU A 55 12.77 13.35 9.63
CA GLU A 55 12.21 14.69 9.83
C GLU A 55 10.74 14.66 10.29
N ALA A 56 9.92 13.84 9.65
CA ALA A 56 8.52 13.65 10.04
C ALA A 56 8.39 13.07 11.47
N SER A 57 9.24 12.11 11.82
CA SER A 57 9.30 11.54 13.16
C SER A 57 9.69 12.60 14.20
N GLN A 58 10.73 13.39 13.95
CA GLN A 58 11.17 14.46 14.84
C GLN A 58 10.12 15.55 15.02
N ALA A 59 9.43 15.95 13.92
CA ALA A 59 8.35 16.94 13.98
C ALA A 59 7.17 16.42 14.84
N LYS A 60 6.84 15.14 14.74
CA LYS A 60 5.80 14.51 15.55
C LYS A 60 6.17 14.50 17.04
N TRP A 61 7.42 14.14 17.37
CA TRP A 61 7.89 14.11 18.76
C TRP A 61 7.92 15.53 19.39
N ARG A 62 8.31 16.54 18.63
CA ARG A 62 8.25 17.95 19.08
C ARG A 62 6.81 18.38 19.42
N LYS A 63 5.83 18.03 18.57
CA LYS A 63 4.41 18.34 18.83
C LYS A 63 3.83 17.63 20.06
N LEU A 64 4.39 16.47 20.43
CA LEU A 64 3.94 15.68 21.59
C LEU A 64 4.64 16.10 22.90
N GLY A 65 5.49 17.14 22.90
CA GLY A 65 6.21 17.63 24.09
C GLY A 65 7.21 16.64 24.67
N ARG A 66 7.58 15.58 23.94
CA ARG A 66 8.57 14.58 24.36
C ARG A 66 9.89 14.90 23.70
N GLY A 67 10.89 15.28 24.48
CA GLY A 67 12.25 15.56 24.02
C GLY A 67 12.89 14.35 23.36
N ALA A 68 14.03 14.58 22.69
CA ALA A 68 14.76 13.66 21.82
C ALA A 68 15.16 12.29 22.42
N ALA A 69 15.01 12.06 23.72
CA ALA A 69 15.36 10.82 24.40
C ALA A 69 14.42 9.62 24.12
N GLY A 70 13.32 9.82 23.38
CA GLY A 70 12.33 8.78 23.05
C GLY A 70 12.47 8.18 21.65
N SER A 71 13.58 8.39 20.95
CA SER A 71 13.73 8.13 19.51
C SER A 71 13.80 6.66 19.07
N ALA A 72 13.82 5.70 19.99
CA ALA A 72 14.06 4.29 19.68
C ALA A 72 12.79 3.45 19.47
N ARG A 73 11.60 4.01 19.59
CA ARG A 73 10.37 3.27 19.28
C ARG A 73 9.91 3.61 17.87
N ASN A 74 10.57 3.00 16.90
CA ASN A 74 9.96 2.83 15.57
C ASN A 74 8.59 2.19 15.76
N PHE A 75 7.57 2.71 15.11
CA PHE A 75 6.24 2.07 15.03
C PHE A 75 6.31 0.76 14.21
N GLY A 76 7.33 -0.08 14.46
CA GLY A 76 7.48 -1.43 13.92
C GLY A 76 7.80 -1.53 12.43
N GLY A 77 7.83 -0.43 11.66
CA GLY A 77 8.13 -0.46 10.23
C GLY A 77 9.64 -0.49 9.97
N GLN A 78 10.09 -1.38 9.09
CA GLN A 78 11.45 -1.38 8.56
C GLN A 78 11.60 -0.29 7.49
N GLY A 79 12.82 0.15 7.19
CA GLY A 79 13.09 1.25 6.27
C GLY A 79 12.35 1.15 4.93
N ALA A 80 12.27 -0.04 4.34
CA ALA A 80 11.56 -0.30 3.08
C ALA A 80 10.03 -0.18 3.18
N GLU A 81 9.45 -0.23 4.39
CA GLU A 81 8.01 -0.06 4.62
C GLU A 81 7.64 1.41 4.83
N LEU A 82 8.62 2.27 5.10
CA LEU A 82 8.41 3.67 5.45
C LEU A 82 8.67 4.63 4.29
N TRP A 83 9.59 4.26 3.40
CA TRP A 83 9.96 5.11 2.27
C TRP A 83 10.33 4.31 1.02
N CYS A 84 10.10 4.90 -0.15
CA CYS A 84 10.58 4.40 -1.44
C CYS A 84 10.89 5.58 -2.35
N GLU A 85 11.64 5.34 -3.41
CA GLU A 85 11.89 6.33 -4.44
C GLU A 85 10.57 6.78 -5.07
N GLY A 86 10.38 8.12 -5.18
CA GLY A 86 9.14 8.73 -5.63
C GLY A 86 8.02 8.75 -4.59
N GLY A 87 8.25 8.24 -3.37
CA GLY A 87 7.27 8.25 -2.28
C GLY A 87 5.97 7.52 -2.63
N GLU A 88 4.87 7.91 -1.96
CA GLU A 88 3.54 7.33 -2.17
C GLU A 88 3.13 7.31 -3.65
N ALA A 89 3.29 8.43 -4.36
CA ALA A 89 2.87 8.55 -5.76
C ALA A 89 3.67 7.62 -6.69
N GLY A 90 4.99 7.54 -6.50
CA GLY A 90 5.86 6.66 -7.27
C GLY A 90 5.56 5.18 -6.99
N PHE A 91 5.31 4.82 -5.73
CA PHE A 91 4.92 3.47 -5.36
C PHE A 91 3.59 3.07 -6.01
N ILE A 92 2.55 3.90 -5.86
CA ILE A 92 1.23 3.62 -6.40
C ILE A 92 1.28 3.52 -7.93
N ARG A 93 2.06 4.37 -8.58
CA ARG A 93 2.26 4.29 -10.04
C ARG A 93 2.79 2.92 -10.46
N ARG A 94 3.87 2.44 -9.83
CA ARG A 94 4.43 1.10 -10.12
C ARG A 94 3.40 0.00 -9.86
N MET A 95 2.66 0.09 -8.75
CA MET A 95 1.62 -0.88 -8.43
C MET A 95 0.53 -0.95 -9.51
N VAL A 96 0.10 0.20 -10.05
CA VAL A 96 -0.86 0.25 -11.15
C VAL A 96 -0.27 -0.36 -12.42
N GLU A 97 0.98 -0.03 -12.76
CA GLU A 97 1.66 -0.59 -13.94
C GLU A 97 1.79 -2.12 -13.84
N GLU A 98 2.18 -2.66 -12.69
CA GLU A 98 2.25 -4.12 -12.46
C GLU A 98 0.88 -4.78 -12.48
N SER A 99 -0.16 -4.11 -11.98
CA SER A 99 -1.51 -4.66 -11.91
C SER A 99 -2.13 -4.98 -13.27
N VAL A 100 -1.64 -4.37 -14.35
CA VAL A 100 -2.12 -4.64 -15.72
C VAL A 100 -1.94 -6.10 -16.10
N ALA A 101 -0.73 -6.63 -15.89
CA ALA A 101 -0.43 -8.04 -16.21
C ALA A 101 -1.16 -9.03 -15.28
N LEU A 102 -1.51 -8.58 -14.07
CA LEU A 102 -2.18 -9.38 -13.05
C LEU A 102 -3.72 -9.22 -13.06
N GLY A 103 -4.25 -8.39 -13.97
CA GLY A 103 -5.68 -8.13 -14.09
C GLY A 103 -6.58 -9.37 -14.15
N PRO A 104 -6.20 -10.45 -14.87
CA PRO A 104 -6.99 -11.68 -14.87
C PRO A 104 -6.95 -12.50 -13.56
N GLN A 105 -5.98 -12.23 -12.69
CA GLN A 105 -5.75 -12.97 -11.46
C GLN A 105 -6.32 -12.26 -10.21
N VAL A 106 -6.57 -10.96 -10.30
CA VAL A 106 -7.02 -10.15 -9.16
C VAL A 106 -8.28 -9.40 -9.53
N ARG A 107 -9.35 -9.64 -8.77
CA ARG A 107 -10.63 -8.97 -9.00
C ARG A 107 -10.57 -7.48 -8.64
N TRP A 108 -10.02 -7.15 -7.48
CA TRP A 108 -9.88 -5.78 -7.02
C TRP A 108 -8.47 -5.52 -6.52
N PHE A 109 -7.80 -4.58 -7.13
CA PHE A 109 -6.60 -3.97 -6.55
C PHE A 109 -7.01 -2.80 -5.69
N THR A 110 -6.39 -2.64 -4.51
CA THR A 110 -6.65 -1.47 -3.66
C THR A 110 -5.38 -0.91 -3.07
N THR A 111 -5.35 0.39 -2.87
CA THR A 111 -4.27 1.08 -2.16
C THR A 111 -4.80 2.23 -1.34
N LEU A 112 -4.22 2.44 -0.16
CA LEU A 112 -4.41 3.68 0.58
C LEU A 112 -3.76 4.85 -0.17
N VAL A 113 -4.40 6.01 -0.09
CA VAL A 113 -3.89 7.28 -0.64
C VAL A 113 -3.98 8.33 0.45
N SER A 114 -2.84 8.78 0.96
CA SER A 114 -2.77 9.77 2.04
C SER A 114 -3.01 11.19 1.53
N SER A 115 -2.44 11.52 0.36
CA SER A 115 -2.54 12.84 -0.24
C SER A 115 -3.63 12.93 -1.30
N SER A 116 -4.56 13.87 -1.15
CA SER A 116 -5.57 14.16 -2.20
C SER A 116 -4.94 14.64 -3.50
N ALA A 117 -3.77 15.26 -3.44
CA ALA A 117 -3.03 15.71 -4.62
C ALA A 117 -2.59 14.55 -5.55
N THR A 118 -2.48 13.33 -5.01
CA THR A 118 -2.13 12.12 -5.79
C THR A 118 -3.30 11.64 -6.67
N LEU A 119 -4.55 11.90 -6.29
CA LEU A 119 -5.73 11.32 -6.94
C LEU A 119 -5.89 11.66 -8.43
N PRO A 120 -5.74 12.93 -8.88
CA PRO A 120 -5.96 13.23 -10.30
C PRO A 120 -4.99 12.50 -11.22
N GLY A 121 -3.72 12.40 -10.82
CA GLY A 121 -2.70 11.65 -11.54
C GLY A 121 -2.99 10.14 -11.56
N LEU A 122 -3.39 9.59 -10.41
CA LEU A 122 -3.73 8.19 -10.27
C LEU A 122 -4.95 7.82 -11.14
N HIS A 123 -6.02 8.60 -11.10
CA HIS A 123 -7.21 8.33 -11.92
C HIS A 123 -6.92 8.43 -13.41
N ARG A 124 -6.04 9.36 -13.82
CA ARG A 124 -5.61 9.45 -15.21
C ARG A 124 -4.85 8.21 -15.63
N LEU A 125 -3.89 7.78 -14.82
CA LEU A 125 -3.11 6.57 -15.09
C LEU A 125 -3.99 5.33 -15.17
N LEU A 126 -4.91 5.14 -14.22
CA LEU A 126 -5.82 4.00 -14.21
C LEU A 126 -6.67 3.93 -15.49
N ARG A 127 -7.17 5.06 -15.97
CA ARG A 127 -7.87 5.11 -17.27
C ARG A 127 -6.94 4.80 -18.44
N GLN A 128 -5.72 5.30 -18.44
CA GLN A 128 -4.74 5.05 -19.49
C GLN A 128 -4.36 3.57 -19.60
N VAL A 129 -4.24 2.87 -18.48
CA VAL A 129 -3.93 1.43 -18.47
C VAL A 129 -5.17 0.54 -18.68
N GLY A 130 -6.35 1.12 -18.88
CA GLY A 130 -7.57 0.38 -19.22
C GLY A 130 -8.30 -0.24 -18.03
N ALA A 131 -8.17 0.30 -16.82
CA ALA A 131 -9.00 -0.10 -15.70
C ALA A 131 -10.49 0.14 -16.02
N ARG A 132 -11.32 -0.88 -15.83
CA ARG A 132 -12.76 -0.86 -16.20
C ARG A 132 -13.65 -0.33 -15.10
N ASP A 133 -13.27 -0.54 -13.83
CA ASP A 133 -13.97 0.02 -12.67
C ASP A 133 -12.92 0.70 -11.77
N ILE A 134 -13.21 1.95 -11.37
CA ILE A 134 -12.33 2.75 -10.51
C ILE A 134 -13.20 3.39 -9.43
N ARG A 135 -12.93 3.08 -8.18
CA ARG A 135 -13.66 3.59 -7.02
C ARG A 135 -12.73 4.31 -6.06
N THR A 136 -13.14 5.45 -5.58
CA THR A 136 -12.47 6.17 -4.50
C THR A 136 -13.39 6.19 -3.30
N VAL A 137 -12.95 5.61 -2.20
CA VAL A 137 -13.71 5.53 -0.95
C VAL A 137 -13.04 6.41 0.09
N ALA A 138 -13.76 7.41 0.55
CA ALA A 138 -13.32 8.26 1.65
C ALA A 138 -13.40 7.49 2.96
N MET A 139 -12.37 7.62 3.78
CA MET A 139 -12.33 7.08 5.14
C MET A 139 -12.06 8.23 6.10
N ALA A 140 -12.82 8.31 7.17
CA ALA A 140 -12.65 9.29 8.22
C ALA A 140 -12.49 8.60 9.56
N GLN A 141 -11.47 9.02 10.31
CA GLN A 141 -11.28 8.62 11.70
C GLN A 141 -10.92 9.86 12.51
N GLY A 142 -11.89 10.41 13.22
CA GLY A 142 -11.78 11.70 13.88
C GLY A 142 -11.53 12.81 12.85
N GLN A 143 -10.52 13.65 13.09
CA GLN A 143 -10.14 14.74 12.18
C GLN A 143 -9.24 14.28 11.01
N LYS A 144 -8.79 13.03 11.01
CA LYS A 144 -7.93 12.50 9.97
C LYS A 144 -8.78 11.97 8.82
N GLN A 145 -8.66 12.59 7.67
CA GLN A 145 -9.24 12.09 6.41
C GLN A 145 -8.19 11.31 5.64
N SER A 146 -8.53 10.11 5.28
CA SER A 146 -7.78 9.26 4.36
C SER A 146 -8.75 8.68 3.33
N ARG A 147 -8.25 8.00 2.34
CA ARG A 147 -9.05 7.33 1.32
C ARG A 147 -8.32 6.11 0.81
N PHE A 148 -9.07 5.18 0.25
CA PHE A 148 -8.46 4.19 -0.62
C PHE A 148 -9.04 4.28 -2.04
N VAL A 149 -8.22 3.90 -3.00
CA VAL A 149 -8.64 3.75 -4.39
C VAL A 149 -8.63 2.26 -4.71
N ALA A 150 -9.74 1.79 -5.27
CA ALA A 150 -9.89 0.43 -5.78
C ALA A 150 -10.03 0.48 -7.30
N TRP A 151 -9.44 -0.50 -8.00
CA TRP A 151 -9.63 -0.65 -9.44
C TRP A 151 -9.68 -2.12 -9.86
N SER A 152 -10.35 -2.34 -10.99
CA SER A 152 -10.49 -3.66 -11.59
C SER A 152 -10.32 -3.59 -13.11
N PHE A 153 -9.73 -4.63 -13.68
CA PHE A 153 -9.67 -4.83 -15.14
C PHE A 153 -10.75 -5.80 -15.63
N LEU A 154 -11.47 -6.45 -14.73
CA LEU A 154 -12.58 -7.31 -15.06
C LEU A 154 -13.82 -6.48 -15.40
N ALA A 155 -14.69 -7.04 -16.21
CA ALA A 155 -16.00 -6.42 -16.44
C ALA A 155 -16.76 -6.34 -15.12
N PRO A 156 -17.50 -5.23 -14.86
CA PRO A 156 -18.43 -5.19 -13.74
C PRO A 156 -19.37 -6.39 -13.82
N GLU A 157 -19.62 -7.03 -12.66
CA GLU A 157 -20.69 -8.04 -12.62
C GLU A 157 -22.02 -7.34 -12.94
N ALA A 158 -22.80 -7.95 -13.80
CA ALA A 158 -24.17 -7.52 -14.01
C ALA A 158 -24.93 -7.61 -12.66
N PRO A 159 -25.78 -6.62 -12.33
CA PRO A 159 -26.56 -6.60 -11.10
C PRO A 159 -27.48 -7.81 -10.98
#